data_ab8189a81c85562317afa6ed432b3113
#
_entry.id   ab8189a81c85562317afa6ed432b3113
#
_cell.length_a   1.000
_cell.length_b   1.000
_cell.length_c   1.000
_cell.angle_alpha   90.00
_cell.angle_beta   90.00
_cell.angle_gamma   90.00
#
_symmetry.space_group_name_H-M   'P 1'
#
loop_
_entity.id
_entity.type
_entity.pdbx_description
1 polymer ?
#
loop_
_entity_poly.entity_id
_entity_poly.type
_entity_poly.pdbx_seq_one_letter_code
_entity_poly.pdbx_strand_id
1 'polypeptide(L)'
;MSKQTLKVRTPQFPLYSEVRHLLQVFEGISQSAIKKMLKTIEGQTGTPRHPVDWTDPESWVQKRLSGESAVLAQRIWQESNNEVNPRHVYGSYLFINNNGLLTDNVFGVYQITPRGQAFLDNDPKLLAEIDDNEGIPHLLRILAGKTTARRRDLLPEWSDFLREHSHFGTQATIRDTLRRRLNNLAERGYVSREGVTYLITKKGLEYAELFTQGDLDQKRDIVRAIKVFNQEQMQKLSSLLAFMNQRDFEFLVQELLESLGYEDIKITKESGSKCVEVTAFI
;
A
#
# COMPACT_ATOMS: atom_id res chain seq x y z
N MET A 1 4.08 -19.82 5.73
CA MET A 1 3.33 -18.95 4.81
C MET A 1 3.41 -17.52 5.35
N SER A 2 4.19 -16.66 4.73
CA SER A 2 4.27 -15.23 5.07
C SER A 2 2.88 -14.62 4.85
N LYS A 3 2.30 -13.97 5.86
CA LYS A 3 1.07 -13.19 5.70
C LYS A 3 1.39 -12.06 4.72
N GLN A 4 0.90 -12.17 3.49
CA GLN A 4 0.99 -11.13 2.48
C GLN A 4 0.30 -9.89 3.05
N THR A 5 1.08 -8.84 3.24
CA THR A 5 0.55 -7.58 3.79
C THR A 5 -0.27 -6.92 2.69
N LEU A 6 -1.59 -6.90 2.85
CA LEU A 6 -2.48 -6.27 1.89
C LEU A 6 -2.22 -4.76 1.88
N LYS A 7 -1.77 -4.24 0.74
CA LYS A 7 -1.43 -2.83 0.59
C LYS A 7 -2.68 -1.96 0.44
N VAL A 8 -3.58 -2.30 -0.49
CA VAL A 8 -4.71 -1.45 -0.86
C VAL A 8 -5.89 -1.67 0.10
N ARG A 9 -6.22 -0.64 0.88
CA ARG A 9 -7.23 -0.72 1.95
C ARG A 9 -8.45 0.18 1.72
N THR A 10 -8.34 1.19 0.85
CA THR A 10 -9.39 2.20 0.67
C THR A 10 -10.14 1.98 -0.64
N PRO A 11 -11.32 1.31 -0.63
CA PRO A 11 -12.09 1.07 -1.85
C PRO A 11 -12.61 2.37 -2.46
N GLN A 12 -13.07 3.30 -1.62
CA GLN A 12 -13.53 4.62 -2.00
C GLN A 12 -12.42 5.66 -1.83
N PHE A 13 -11.35 5.53 -2.62
CA PHE A 13 -10.20 6.40 -2.53
C PHE A 13 -10.57 7.86 -2.81
N PRO A 14 -10.31 8.81 -1.86
CA PRO A 14 -10.78 10.19 -1.95
C PRO A 14 -9.86 11.09 -2.79
N LEU A 15 -10.33 12.29 -3.08
CA LEU A 15 -9.48 13.40 -3.49
C LEU A 15 -8.67 13.89 -2.28
N TYR A 16 -7.43 14.30 -2.50
CA TYR A 16 -6.59 14.79 -1.40
C TYR A 16 -6.99 16.18 -0.91
N SER A 17 -7.57 17.02 -1.78
CA SER A 17 -8.22 18.27 -1.39
C SER A 17 -9.36 18.00 -0.40
N GLU A 18 -10.25 17.06 -0.71
CA GLU A 18 -11.36 16.66 0.15
C GLU A 18 -10.87 16.19 1.53
N VAL A 19 -9.81 15.35 1.56
CA VAL A 19 -9.23 14.90 2.83
C VAL A 19 -8.69 16.05 3.67
N ARG A 20 -8.03 17.05 3.05
CA ARG A 20 -7.52 18.22 3.79
C ARG A 20 -8.64 19.03 4.42
N HIS A 21 -9.72 19.29 3.71
CA HIS A 21 -10.90 19.97 4.28
C HIS A 21 -11.48 19.17 5.46
N LEU A 22 -11.64 17.86 5.28
CA LEU A 22 -12.22 17.02 6.32
C LEU A 22 -11.32 16.86 7.56
N LEU A 23 -10.01 16.88 7.42
CA LEU A 23 -9.10 16.90 8.57
C LEU A 23 -9.36 18.12 9.46
N GLN A 24 -9.49 19.31 8.85
CA GLN A 24 -9.77 20.55 9.56
C GLN A 24 -11.17 20.58 10.18
N VAL A 25 -12.18 20.11 9.43
CA VAL A 25 -13.56 20.05 9.92
C VAL A 25 -13.74 19.06 11.08
N PHE A 26 -13.06 17.91 11.01
CA PHE A 26 -13.21 16.85 12.02
C PHE A 26 -12.40 17.11 13.29
N GLU A 27 -11.43 18.00 13.25
CA GLU A 27 -10.70 18.40 14.45
C GLU A 27 -11.65 18.99 15.49
N GLY A 28 -11.55 18.53 16.72
CA GLY A 28 -12.43 18.94 17.81
C GLY A 28 -13.83 18.31 17.81
N ILE A 29 -14.15 17.44 16.83
CA ILE A 29 -15.43 16.74 16.76
C ILE A 29 -15.29 15.33 17.34
N SER A 30 -16.32 14.87 18.06
CA SER A 30 -16.31 13.50 18.58
C SER A 30 -16.44 12.47 17.44
N GLN A 31 -15.68 11.40 17.52
CA GLN A 31 -15.77 10.27 16.58
C GLN A 31 -17.20 9.72 16.50
N SER A 32 -17.91 9.70 17.65
CA SER A 32 -19.28 9.23 17.72
C SER A 32 -20.25 10.11 16.92
N ALA A 33 -20.08 11.43 16.95
CA ALA A 33 -20.90 12.37 16.16
C ALA A 33 -20.73 12.15 14.66
N ILE A 34 -19.47 11.97 14.21
CA ILE A 34 -19.18 11.68 12.79
C ILE A 34 -19.80 10.34 12.38
N LYS A 35 -19.59 9.28 13.15
CA LYS A 35 -20.19 7.96 12.88
C LYS A 35 -21.71 8.01 12.85
N LYS A 36 -22.34 8.76 13.78
CA LYS A 36 -23.78 8.95 13.83
C LYS A 36 -24.30 9.66 12.58
N MET A 37 -23.65 10.73 12.17
CA MET A 37 -24.00 11.45 10.92
C MET A 37 -23.91 10.51 9.70
N LEU A 38 -22.80 9.80 9.54
CA LEU A 38 -22.59 8.85 8.42
C LEU A 38 -23.67 7.77 8.40
N LYS A 39 -23.97 7.17 9.54
CA LYS A 39 -25.03 6.15 9.67
C LYS A 39 -26.42 6.72 9.37
N THR A 40 -26.70 7.94 9.82
CA THR A 40 -27.98 8.61 9.54
C THR A 40 -28.16 8.86 8.05
N ILE A 41 -27.10 9.32 7.36
CA ILE A 41 -27.11 9.52 5.92
C ILE A 41 -27.28 8.19 5.17
N GLU A 42 -26.55 7.14 5.57
CA GLU A 42 -26.65 5.81 4.99
C GLU A 42 -28.07 5.24 5.10
N GLY A 43 -28.71 5.38 6.26
CA GLY A 43 -30.05 4.89 6.52
C GLY A 43 -31.16 5.57 5.69
N GLN A 44 -30.84 6.67 5.01
CA GLN A 44 -31.79 7.43 4.18
C GLN A 44 -31.68 7.14 2.68
N THR A 45 -31.11 6.01 2.30
CA THR A 45 -31.07 5.56 0.90
C THR A 45 -32.48 5.46 0.32
N GLY A 46 -32.73 6.17 -0.77
CA GLY A 46 -34.00 6.07 -1.50
C GLY A 46 -34.18 4.70 -2.15
N THR A 47 -35.39 4.44 -2.60
CA THR A 47 -35.68 3.27 -3.43
C THR A 47 -35.58 3.65 -4.93
N PRO A 48 -35.46 2.67 -5.84
CA PRO A 48 -35.48 2.98 -7.27
C PRO A 48 -36.75 3.73 -7.72
N ARG A 49 -37.88 3.54 -7.02
CA ARG A 49 -39.15 4.25 -7.29
C ARG A 49 -39.21 5.65 -6.67
N HIS A 50 -38.45 5.87 -5.62
CA HIS A 50 -38.37 7.15 -4.89
C HIS A 50 -36.90 7.46 -4.61
N PRO A 51 -36.13 7.84 -5.64
CA PRO A 51 -34.73 8.19 -5.47
C PRO A 51 -34.59 9.45 -4.63
N VAL A 52 -33.57 9.49 -3.81
CA VAL A 52 -33.20 10.70 -3.07
C VAL A 52 -32.30 11.55 -3.95
N ASP A 53 -32.65 12.79 -4.11
CA ASP A 53 -31.77 13.79 -4.70
C ASP A 53 -30.74 14.24 -3.66
N TRP A 54 -29.47 13.95 -3.93
CA TRP A 54 -28.32 14.30 -3.09
C TRP A 54 -27.48 15.41 -3.72
N THR A 55 -27.91 16.01 -4.82
CA THR A 55 -27.11 16.99 -5.60
C THR A 55 -26.98 18.33 -4.91
N ASP A 56 -27.99 18.73 -4.12
CA ASP A 56 -27.99 20.00 -3.38
C ASP A 56 -27.90 19.72 -1.87
N PRO A 57 -26.66 19.77 -1.27
CA PRO A 57 -26.45 19.51 0.14
C PRO A 57 -27.22 20.46 1.05
N GLU A 58 -27.34 21.73 0.67
CA GLU A 58 -28.03 22.72 1.48
C GLU A 58 -29.51 22.36 1.69
N SER A 59 -30.17 21.93 0.62
CA SER A 59 -31.57 21.50 0.65
C SER A 59 -31.75 20.15 1.36
N TRP A 60 -30.95 19.13 1.02
CA TRP A 60 -31.20 17.80 1.58
C TRP A 60 -30.76 17.67 3.05
N VAL A 61 -29.71 18.38 3.48
CA VAL A 61 -29.32 18.40 4.91
C VAL A 61 -30.46 18.93 5.77
N GLN A 62 -31.05 20.07 5.40
CA GLN A 62 -32.17 20.66 6.14
C GLN A 62 -33.42 19.76 6.17
N LYS A 63 -33.71 19.05 5.09
CA LYS A 63 -34.91 18.21 4.97
C LYS A 63 -34.76 16.85 5.63
N ARG A 64 -33.53 16.31 5.77
CA ARG A 64 -33.29 14.90 6.08
C ARG A 64 -32.48 14.66 7.33
N LEU A 65 -31.72 15.64 7.78
CA LEU A 65 -30.93 15.54 8.99
C LEU A 65 -31.50 16.47 10.06
N SER A 66 -31.22 16.14 11.31
CA SER A 66 -31.62 16.97 12.47
C SER A 66 -30.53 16.97 13.52
N GLY A 67 -30.57 17.97 14.42
CA GLY A 67 -29.65 18.10 15.54
C GLY A 67 -28.18 18.13 15.11
N GLU A 68 -27.31 17.49 15.87
CA GLU A 68 -25.86 17.47 15.68
C GLU A 68 -25.44 16.98 14.28
N SER A 69 -26.14 15.97 13.74
CA SER A 69 -25.83 15.45 12.39
C SER A 69 -26.09 16.47 11.29
N ALA A 70 -27.14 17.29 11.43
CA ALA A 70 -27.41 18.35 10.46
C ALA A 70 -26.36 19.47 10.55
N VAL A 71 -25.99 19.88 11.76
CA VAL A 71 -24.97 20.90 12.01
C VAL A 71 -23.63 20.47 11.42
N LEU A 72 -23.21 19.21 11.69
CA LEU A 72 -21.95 18.71 11.17
C LEU A 72 -21.95 18.56 9.64
N ALA A 73 -23.03 18.07 9.05
CA ALA A 73 -23.15 17.98 7.60
C ALA A 73 -23.12 19.36 6.92
N GLN A 74 -23.80 20.36 7.52
CA GLN A 74 -23.76 21.73 7.03
C GLN A 74 -22.37 22.35 7.15
N ARG A 75 -21.68 22.10 8.26
CA ARG A 75 -20.31 22.55 8.48
C ARG A 75 -19.35 21.96 7.42
N ILE A 76 -19.44 20.65 7.13
CA ILE A 76 -18.66 20.03 6.07
C ILE A 76 -18.88 20.74 4.72
N TRP A 77 -20.13 21.02 4.36
CA TRP A 77 -20.46 21.68 3.11
C TRP A 77 -19.92 23.10 3.05
N GLN A 78 -20.16 23.88 4.07
CA GLN A 78 -19.77 25.30 4.10
C GLN A 78 -18.26 25.52 4.21
N GLU A 79 -17.58 24.79 5.12
CA GLU A 79 -16.12 24.95 5.33
C GLU A 79 -15.29 24.36 4.19
N SER A 80 -15.87 23.53 3.33
CA SER A 80 -15.25 23.08 2.08
C SER A 80 -15.52 23.99 0.89
N ASN A 81 -16.01 25.21 1.09
CA ASN A 81 -16.43 26.11 0.01
C ASN A 81 -17.46 25.49 -0.96
N ASN A 82 -18.35 24.66 -0.42
CA ASN A 82 -19.37 23.92 -1.17
C ASN A 82 -18.82 22.88 -2.16
N GLU A 83 -17.63 22.35 -1.90
CA GLU A 83 -17.00 21.33 -2.74
C GLU A 83 -17.24 19.89 -2.23
N VAL A 84 -17.30 19.68 -0.89
CA VAL A 84 -17.43 18.36 -0.29
C VAL A 84 -18.87 18.07 0.09
N ASN A 85 -19.55 17.25 -0.71
CA ASN A 85 -20.90 16.81 -0.38
C ASN A 85 -20.87 15.81 0.78
N PRO A 86 -21.54 16.09 1.94
CA PRO A 86 -21.53 15.22 3.12
C PRO A 86 -22.01 13.80 2.85
N ARG A 87 -22.79 13.57 1.77
CA ARG A 87 -23.22 12.23 1.33
C ARG A 87 -22.05 11.33 0.94
N HIS A 88 -20.92 11.90 0.52
CA HIS A 88 -19.82 11.16 -0.07
C HIS A 88 -18.56 11.07 0.79
N VAL A 89 -18.57 11.61 2.02
CA VAL A 89 -17.38 11.70 2.88
C VAL A 89 -16.94 10.36 3.51
N TYR A 90 -17.73 9.29 3.37
CA TYR A 90 -17.39 7.99 3.98
C TYR A 90 -16.03 7.45 3.52
N GLY A 91 -15.70 7.59 2.23
CA GLY A 91 -14.40 7.18 1.70
C GLY A 91 -13.24 7.93 2.33
N SER A 92 -13.38 9.26 2.46
CA SER A 92 -12.40 10.14 3.09
C SER A 92 -12.28 9.86 4.59
N TYR A 93 -13.37 9.58 5.27
CA TYR A 93 -13.37 9.15 6.68
C TYR A 93 -12.57 7.85 6.88
N LEU A 94 -12.78 6.84 6.03
CA LEU A 94 -12.00 5.60 6.09
C LEU A 94 -10.52 5.85 5.79
N PHE A 95 -10.22 6.65 4.77
CA PHE A 95 -8.87 7.00 4.40
C PHE A 95 -8.12 7.70 5.54
N ILE A 96 -8.74 8.67 6.20
CA ILE A 96 -8.19 9.41 7.35
C ILE A 96 -7.82 8.44 8.48
N ASN A 97 -8.72 7.53 8.83
CA ASN A 97 -8.49 6.56 9.91
C ASN A 97 -7.45 5.50 9.52
N ASN A 98 -7.51 4.96 8.30
CA ASN A 98 -6.56 3.94 7.82
C ASN A 98 -5.12 4.45 7.79
N ASN A 99 -4.94 5.75 7.56
CA ASN A 99 -3.63 6.39 7.49
C ASN A 99 -3.22 7.07 8.80
N GLY A 100 -4.03 7.00 9.85
CA GLY A 100 -3.73 7.59 11.16
C GLY A 100 -3.55 9.11 11.12
N LEU A 101 -4.31 9.80 10.26
CA LEU A 101 -4.23 11.26 10.11
C LEU A 101 -4.94 12.00 11.26
N LEU A 102 -5.94 11.36 11.87
CA LEU A 102 -6.59 11.80 13.10
C LEU A 102 -6.43 10.71 14.17
N THR A 103 -6.41 11.13 15.41
CA THR A 103 -6.52 10.27 16.60
C THR A 103 -7.56 10.84 17.54
N ASP A 104 -8.22 9.99 18.32
CA ASP A 104 -9.14 10.44 19.34
C ASP A 104 -8.45 10.53 20.72
N ASN A 105 -8.80 11.54 21.47
CA ASN A 105 -8.36 11.71 22.86
C ASN A 105 -9.22 10.84 23.81
N VAL A 106 -8.95 10.93 25.12
CA VAL A 106 -9.68 10.16 26.16
C VAL A 106 -11.19 10.42 26.20
N PHE A 107 -11.66 11.49 25.58
CA PHE A 107 -13.08 11.84 25.45
C PHE A 107 -13.66 11.43 24.09
N GLY A 108 -12.90 10.74 23.24
CA GLY A 108 -13.32 10.35 21.90
C GLY A 108 -13.42 11.51 20.91
N VAL A 109 -12.71 12.63 21.17
CA VAL A 109 -12.68 13.80 20.29
C VAL A 109 -11.45 13.74 19.42
N TYR A 110 -11.62 13.93 18.12
CA TYR A 110 -10.55 13.89 17.16
C TYR A 110 -9.55 15.05 17.27
N GLN A 111 -8.29 14.71 17.13
CA GLN A 111 -7.16 15.64 17.06
C GLN A 111 -6.30 15.29 15.85
N ILE A 112 -5.77 16.31 15.18
CA ILE A 112 -4.84 16.11 14.06
C ILE A 112 -3.52 15.53 14.62
N THR A 113 -3.07 14.43 14.03
CA THR A 113 -1.80 13.81 14.39
C THR A 113 -0.64 14.54 13.70
N PRO A 114 0.63 14.32 14.12
CA PRO A 114 1.79 14.81 13.35
C PRO A 114 1.76 14.33 11.89
N ARG A 115 1.21 13.14 11.65
CA ARG A 115 0.99 12.58 10.31
C ARG A 115 -0.12 13.32 9.55
N GLY A 116 -1.20 13.69 10.23
CA GLY A 116 -2.27 14.52 9.69
C GLY A 116 -1.75 15.91 9.32
N GLN A 117 -0.92 16.51 10.17
CA GLN A 117 -0.30 17.80 9.87
C GLN A 117 0.63 17.72 8.66
N ALA A 118 1.47 16.71 8.57
CA ALA A 118 2.31 16.47 7.40
C ALA A 118 1.49 16.29 6.11
N PHE A 119 0.30 15.66 6.20
CA PHE A 119 -0.62 15.55 5.06
C PHE A 119 -1.20 16.91 4.65
N LEU A 120 -1.56 17.77 5.61
CA LEU A 120 -2.00 19.15 5.35
C LEU A 120 -0.90 19.98 4.68
N ASP A 121 0.34 19.82 5.15
CA ASP A 121 1.53 20.52 4.65
C ASP A 121 2.05 19.98 3.31
N ASN A 122 1.39 18.97 2.74
CA ASN A 122 1.80 18.29 1.51
C ASN A 122 3.20 17.65 1.57
N ASP A 123 3.58 17.06 2.72
CA ASP A 123 4.87 16.39 2.86
C ASP A 123 5.04 15.30 1.78
N PRO A 124 6.04 15.42 0.90
CA PRO A 124 6.17 14.53 -0.24
C PRO A 124 6.51 13.09 0.15
N LYS A 125 7.16 12.88 1.30
CA LYS A 125 7.53 11.53 1.77
C LYS A 125 6.28 10.80 2.29
N LEU A 126 5.45 11.49 3.07
CA LEU A 126 4.20 10.94 3.56
C LEU A 126 3.24 10.64 2.40
N LEU A 127 3.10 11.57 1.44
CA LEU A 127 2.22 11.36 0.30
C LEU A 127 2.70 10.18 -0.57
N ALA A 128 4.00 10.02 -0.75
CA ALA A 128 4.57 8.88 -1.48
C ALA A 128 4.33 7.55 -0.74
N GLU A 129 4.48 7.52 0.57
CA GLU A 129 4.18 6.33 1.39
C GLU A 129 2.71 5.91 1.28
N ILE A 130 1.78 6.88 1.39
CA ILE A 130 0.35 6.61 1.25
C ILE A 130 0.02 6.13 -0.16
N ASP A 131 0.57 6.78 -1.18
CA ASP A 131 0.38 6.42 -2.58
C ASP A 131 0.89 5.01 -2.89
N ASP A 132 2.04 4.61 -2.36
CA ASP A 132 2.56 3.24 -2.52
C ASP A 132 1.62 2.21 -1.87
N ASN A 133 1.14 2.50 -0.67
CA ASN A 133 0.20 1.64 0.04
C ASN A 133 -1.18 1.53 -0.64
N GLU A 134 -1.54 2.48 -1.48
CA GLU A 134 -2.82 2.50 -2.21
C GLU A 134 -2.68 2.14 -3.70
N GLY A 135 -1.49 1.70 -4.14
CA GLY A 135 -1.23 1.20 -5.48
C GLY A 135 -1.17 2.26 -6.57
N ILE A 136 -1.01 3.54 -6.20
CA ILE A 136 -0.93 4.66 -7.15
C ILE A 136 0.25 4.51 -8.12
N PRO A 137 1.49 4.18 -7.66
CA PRO A 137 2.61 3.99 -8.58
C PRO A 137 2.39 2.86 -9.56
N HIS A 138 1.72 1.79 -9.14
CA HIS A 138 1.37 0.69 -10.04
C HIS A 138 0.40 1.14 -11.14
N LEU A 139 -0.64 1.90 -10.79
CA LEU A 139 -1.60 2.44 -11.76
C LEU A 139 -0.92 3.39 -12.76
N LEU A 140 0.00 4.23 -12.30
CA LEU A 140 0.78 5.11 -13.19
C LEU A 140 1.65 4.31 -14.15
N ARG A 141 2.28 3.20 -13.71
CA ARG A 141 3.07 2.30 -14.58
C ARG A 141 2.20 1.65 -15.67
N ILE A 142 1.01 1.17 -15.31
CA ILE A 142 0.05 0.62 -16.29
C ILE A 142 -0.27 1.68 -17.35
N LEU A 143 -0.54 2.92 -16.92
CA LEU A 143 -0.90 4.00 -17.83
C LEU A 143 0.29 4.44 -18.71
N ALA A 144 1.51 4.51 -18.15
CA ALA A 144 2.74 4.83 -18.86
C ALA A 144 3.00 3.85 -20.03
N GLY A 145 2.74 2.56 -19.82
CA GLY A 145 2.90 1.54 -20.85
C GLY A 145 1.91 1.65 -22.03
N LYS A 146 0.86 2.46 -21.89
CA LYS A 146 -0.22 2.57 -22.90
C LYS A 146 -0.31 3.92 -23.61
N THR A 147 0.52 4.89 -23.23
CA THR A 147 0.51 6.29 -23.72
C THR A 147 -0.83 6.98 -23.51
N THR A 148 -1.95 6.41 -24.02
CA THR A 148 -3.32 6.83 -23.83
C THR A 148 -4.20 5.62 -23.54
N ALA A 149 -5.11 5.72 -22.58
CA ALA A 149 -5.98 4.60 -22.23
C ALA A 149 -7.36 5.06 -21.74
N ARG A 150 -8.37 4.28 -22.05
CA ARG A 150 -9.68 4.37 -21.41
C ARG A 150 -9.69 3.51 -20.15
N ARG A 151 -10.60 3.76 -19.21
CA ARG A 151 -10.72 2.93 -17.99
C ARG A 151 -10.82 1.43 -18.28
N ARG A 152 -11.53 1.03 -19.34
CA ARG A 152 -11.67 -0.37 -19.76
C ARG A 152 -10.34 -1.02 -20.13
N ASP A 153 -9.39 -0.23 -20.66
CA ASP A 153 -8.11 -0.71 -21.14
C ASP A 153 -7.09 -0.89 -19.98
N LEU A 154 -7.33 -0.18 -18.87
CA LEU A 154 -6.55 -0.28 -17.63
C LEU A 154 -7.09 -1.36 -16.67
N LEU A 155 -8.37 -1.71 -16.82
CA LEU A 155 -9.11 -2.55 -15.87
C LEU A 155 -8.51 -3.97 -15.69
N PRO A 156 -8.05 -4.68 -16.74
CA PRO A 156 -7.49 -6.02 -16.56
C PRO A 156 -6.27 -6.03 -15.63
N GLU A 157 -5.24 -5.25 -15.94
CA GLU A 157 -4.01 -5.18 -15.15
C GLU A 157 -4.26 -4.64 -13.74
N TRP A 158 -5.16 -3.65 -13.60
CA TRP A 158 -5.57 -3.16 -12.30
C TRP A 158 -6.32 -4.22 -11.47
N SER A 159 -7.16 -5.01 -12.11
CA SER A 159 -7.89 -6.12 -11.45
C SER A 159 -6.93 -7.19 -10.94
N ASP A 160 -5.92 -7.56 -11.73
CA ASP A 160 -4.92 -8.55 -11.34
C ASP A 160 -4.11 -8.04 -10.14
N PHE A 161 -3.67 -6.80 -10.17
CA PHE A 161 -3.00 -6.16 -9.03
C PHE A 161 -3.86 -6.18 -7.75
N LEU A 162 -5.14 -5.82 -7.85
CA LEU A 162 -6.03 -5.82 -6.69
C LEU A 162 -6.29 -7.21 -6.10
N ARG A 163 -6.30 -8.26 -6.92
CA ARG A 163 -6.45 -9.64 -6.43
C ARG A 163 -5.29 -10.06 -5.52
N GLU A 164 -4.09 -9.57 -5.81
CA GLU A 164 -2.88 -9.87 -5.02
C GLU A 164 -2.74 -8.97 -3.80
N HIS A 165 -3.19 -7.71 -3.89
CA HIS A 165 -2.89 -6.67 -2.92
C HIS A 165 -4.09 -6.13 -2.15
N SER A 166 -5.29 -6.70 -2.32
CA SER A 166 -6.51 -6.26 -1.63
C SER A 166 -7.50 -7.39 -1.35
N HIS A 167 -8.54 -7.09 -0.57
CA HIS A 167 -9.71 -7.96 -0.39
C HIS A 167 -10.87 -7.63 -1.36
N PHE A 168 -10.66 -6.77 -2.36
CA PHE A 168 -11.73 -6.31 -3.22
C PHE A 168 -12.03 -7.34 -4.33
N GLY A 169 -13.15 -8.07 -4.20
CA GLY A 169 -13.49 -9.18 -5.10
C GLY A 169 -14.55 -8.87 -6.14
N THR A 170 -15.40 -7.84 -5.93
CA THR A 170 -16.50 -7.56 -6.88
C THR A 170 -16.07 -6.66 -8.04
N GLN A 171 -16.55 -6.96 -9.24
CA GLN A 171 -16.26 -6.14 -10.43
C GLN A 171 -16.69 -4.67 -10.27
N ALA A 172 -17.79 -4.43 -9.55
CA ALA A 172 -18.25 -3.07 -9.25
C ALA A 172 -17.23 -2.31 -8.39
N THR A 173 -16.73 -2.93 -7.32
CA THR A 173 -15.71 -2.35 -6.44
C THR A 173 -14.41 -2.11 -7.21
N ILE A 174 -13.95 -3.08 -8.00
CA ILE A 174 -12.70 -2.95 -8.79
C ILE A 174 -12.79 -1.75 -9.76
N ARG A 175 -13.92 -1.60 -10.47
CA ARG A 175 -14.16 -0.46 -11.37
C ARG A 175 -14.21 0.87 -10.64
N ASP A 176 -14.82 0.90 -9.46
CA ASP A 176 -14.91 2.13 -8.66
C ASP A 176 -13.55 2.52 -8.08
N THR A 177 -12.76 1.57 -7.59
CA THR A 177 -11.39 1.82 -7.10
C THR A 177 -10.51 2.43 -8.19
N LEU A 178 -10.57 1.92 -9.43
CA LEU A 178 -9.85 2.48 -10.57
C LEU A 178 -10.30 3.91 -10.87
N ARG A 179 -11.62 4.13 -10.98
CA ARG A 179 -12.19 5.44 -11.27
C ARG A 179 -11.76 6.50 -10.26
N ARG A 180 -11.82 6.18 -8.98
CA ARG A 180 -11.50 7.11 -7.90
C ARG A 180 -10.01 7.46 -7.88
N ARG A 181 -9.12 6.49 -8.09
CA ARG A 181 -7.68 6.75 -8.16
C ARG A 181 -7.29 7.58 -9.38
N LEU A 182 -7.90 7.31 -10.53
CA LEU A 182 -7.70 8.16 -11.71
C LEU A 182 -8.19 9.60 -11.50
N ASN A 183 -9.29 9.80 -10.78
CA ASN A 183 -9.76 11.15 -10.42
C ASN A 183 -8.78 11.85 -9.48
N ASN A 184 -8.25 11.18 -8.45
CA ASN A 184 -7.23 11.71 -7.55
C ASN A 184 -5.95 12.08 -8.31
N LEU A 185 -5.50 11.21 -9.22
CA LEU A 185 -4.34 11.47 -10.06
C LEU A 185 -4.55 12.68 -11.00
N ALA A 186 -5.76 12.84 -11.52
CA ALA A 186 -6.13 13.98 -12.36
C ALA A 186 -6.15 15.29 -11.58
N GLU A 187 -6.73 15.29 -10.37
CA GLU A 187 -6.72 16.45 -9.46
C GLU A 187 -5.29 16.91 -9.16
N ARG A 188 -4.38 15.97 -8.94
CA ARG A 188 -2.98 16.24 -8.61
C ARG A 188 -2.10 16.56 -9.83
N GLY A 189 -2.67 16.50 -11.03
CA GLY A 189 -2.00 16.78 -12.29
C GLY A 189 -1.01 15.72 -12.75
N TYR A 190 -1.06 14.50 -12.20
CA TYR A 190 -0.25 13.37 -12.65
C TYR A 190 -0.83 12.69 -13.90
N VAL A 191 -2.13 12.88 -14.12
CA VAL A 191 -2.86 12.36 -15.27
C VAL A 191 -3.72 13.48 -15.81
N SER A 192 -3.79 13.64 -17.13
CA SER A 192 -4.80 14.47 -17.79
C SER A 192 -5.94 13.60 -18.29
N ARG A 193 -7.13 14.20 -18.40
CA ARG A 193 -8.33 13.51 -18.88
C ARG A 193 -8.93 14.30 -20.04
N GLU A 194 -9.07 13.64 -21.17
CA GLU A 194 -9.76 14.16 -22.36
C GLU A 194 -10.97 13.27 -22.65
N GLY A 195 -12.16 13.75 -22.27
CA GLY A 195 -13.40 13.00 -22.36
C GLY A 195 -13.35 11.70 -21.53
N VAL A 196 -13.21 10.56 -22.20
CA VAL A 196 -13.13 9.22 -21.58
C VAL A 196 -11.72 8.63 -21.53
N THR A 197 -10.75 9.35 -22.10
CA THR A 197 -9.35 8.93 -22.24
C THR A 197 -8.49 9.60 -21.19
N TYR A 198 -7.54 8.85 -20.68
CA TYR A 198 -6.56 9.29 -19.68
C TYR A 198 -5.17 9.23 -20.30
N LEU A 199 -4.36 10.28 -20.06
CA LEU A 199 -2.98 10.40 -20.47
C LEU A 199 -2.12 10.65 -19.26
N ILE A 200 -0.99 9.97 -19.15
CA ILE A 200 -0.01 10.30 -18.12
C ILE A 200 0.70 11.61 -18.48
N THR A 201 0.86 12.50 -17.52
CA THR A 201 1.59 13.76 -17.71
C THR A 201 3.09 13.54 -17.46
N LYS A 202 3.92 14.51 -17.85
CA LYS A 202 5.35 14.51 -17.51
C LYS A 202 5.56 14.38 -15.99
N LYS A 203 4.79 15.15 -15.21
CA LYS A 203 4.80 15.06 -13.74
C LYS A 203 4.43 13.66 -13.23
N GLY A 204 3.48 12.98 -13.88
CA GLY A 204 3.08 11.62 -13.54
C GLY A 204 4.15 10.59 -13.85
N LEU A 205 4.88 10.74 -14.96
CA LEU A 205 6.01 9.88 -15.30
C LEU A 205 7.15 10.03 -14.29
N GLU A 206 7.57 11.26 -14.02
CA GLU A 206 8.61 11.55 -13.03
C GLU A 206 8.24 11.00 -11.64
N TYR A 207 6.97 11.13 -11.25
CA TYR A 207 6.49 10.57 -9.99
C TYR A 207 6.52 9.04 -9.96
N ALA A 208 6.15 8.36 -11.05
CA ALA A 208 6.21 6.90 -11.14
C ALA A 208 7.65 6.36 -11.07
N GLU A 209 8.62 7.10 -11.62
CA GLU A 209 10.05 6.76 -11.62
C GLU A 209 10.64 6.74 -10.20
N LEU A 210 10.19 7.60 -9.29
CA LEU A 210 10.66 7.62 -7.89
C LEU A 210 10.49 6.25 -7.22
N PHE A 211 9.40 5.56 -7.48
CA PHE A 211 9.12 4.24 -6.90
C PHE A 211 9.86 3.11 -7.60
N THR A 212 10.24 3.29 -8.85
CA THR A 212 11.03 2.29 -9.59
C THR A 212 12.49 2.31 -9.13
N GLN A 213 13.05 3.48 -8.85
CA GLN A 213 14.40 3.62 -8.32
C GLN A 213 14.50 3.04 -6.91
N GLY A 214 13.54 3.35 -6.02
CA GLY A 214 13.50 2.81 -4.67
C GLY A 214 13.45 1.29 -4.63
N ASP A 215 12.65 0.65 -5.48
CA ASP A 215 12.59 -0.81 -5.62
C ASP A 215 13.92 -1.42 -6.09
N LEU A 216 14.62 -0.75 -7.01
CA LEU A 216 15.93 -1.20 -7.51
C LEU A 216 17.02 -1.04 -6.44
N ASP A 217 17.02 0.05 -5.70
CA ASP A 217 18.00 0.30 -4.65
C ASP A 217 17.78 -0.66 -3.48
N GLN A 218 16.54 -0.91 -3.08
CA GLN A 218 16.21 -1.89 -2.05
C GLN A 218 16.65 -3.31 -2.45
N LYS A 219 16.43 -3.72 -3.70
CA LYS A 219 16.91 -5.01 -4.21
C LYS A 219 18.43 -5.09 -4.21
N ARG A 220 19.13 -4.02 -4.61
CA ARG A 220 20.59 -3.94 -4.55
C ARG A 220 21.12 -4.06 -3.13
N ASP A 221 20.49 -3.39 -2.18
CA ASP A 221 20.86 -3.45 -0.77
C ASP A 221 20.65 -4.83 -0.16
N ILE A 222 19.54 -5.51 -0.49
CA ILE A 222 19.29 -6.90 -0.10
C ILE A 222 20.38 -7.82 -0.68
N VAL A 223 20.67 -7.70 -1.97
CA VAL A 223 21.73 -8.51 -2.63
C VAL A 223 23.10 -8.24 -2.00
N ARG A 224 23.42 -6.99 -1.66
CA ARG A 224 24.65 -6.61 -0.96
C ARG A 224 24.72 -7.25 0.43
N ALA A 225 23.64 -7.15 1.20
CA ALA A 225 23.54 -7.74 2.54
C ALA A 225 23.73 -9.27 2.51
N ILE A 226 23.12 -9.97 1.54
CA ILE A 226 23.30 -11.41 1.34
C ILE A 226 24.75 -11.74 1.00
N LYS A 227 25.41 -10.96 0.13
CA LYS A 227 26.82 -11.19 -0.21
C LYS A 227 27.73 -11.03 1.00
N VAL A 228 27.55 -9.97 1.79
CA VAL A 228 28.32 -9.73 3.03
C VAL A 228 28.12 -10.88 4.00
N PHE A 229 26.88 -11.27 4.26
CA PHE A 229 26.57 -12.39 5.15
C PHE A 229 27.25 -13.69 4.71
N ASN A 230 27.10 -14.05 3.42
CA ASN A 230 27.74 -15.26 2.89
C ASN A 230 29.28 -15.19 3.00
N GLN A 231 29.89 -14.04 2.75
CA GLN A 231 31.32 -13.87 2.89
C GLN A 231 31.81 -14.03 4.33
N GLU A 232 31.07 -13.47 5.30
CA GLU A 232 31.34 -13.64 6.72
C GLU A 232 31.20 -15.11 7.15
N GLN A 233 30.17 -15.83 6.70
CA GLN A 233 29.99 -17.25 6.99
C GLN A 233 31.12 -18.10 6.40
N MET A 234 31.52 -17.81 5.15
CA MET A 234 32.64 -18.49 4.49
C MET A 234 33.96 -18.26 5.22
N GLN A 235 34.23 -17.03 5.70
CA GLN A 235 35.43 -16.73 6.49
C GLN A 235 35.42 -17.49 7.82
N LYS A 236 34.28 -17.52 8.52
CA LYS A 236 34.13 -18.28 9.76
C LYS A 236 34.37 -19.77 9.53
N LEU A 237 33.77 -20.33 8.49
CA LEU A 237 33.94 -21.74 8.14
C LEU A 237 35.41 -22.05 7.78
N SER A 238 36.05 -21.22 6.97
CA SER A 238 37.46 -21.38 6.62
C SER A 238 38.36 -21.31 7.85
N SER A 239 38.06 -20.42 8.80
CA SER A 239 38.80 -20.33 10.06
C SER A 239 38.65 -21.60 10.91
N LEU A 240 37.42 -22.11 11.02
CA LEU A 240 37.17 -23.37 11.76
C LEU A 240 37.91 -24.54 11.12
N LEU A 241 37.87 -24.68 9.80
CA LEU A 241 38.57 -25.71 9.07
C LEU A 241 40.09 -25.62 9.21
N ALA A 242 40.64 -24.38 9.26
CA ALA A 242 42.09 -24.20 9.42
C ALA A 242 42.62 -24.63 10.80
N PHE A 243 41.77 -24.61 11.84
CA PHE A 243 42.12 -25.06 13.18
C PHE A 243 41.73 -26.52 13.46
N MET A 244 41.07 -27.19 12.51
CA MET A 244 40.64 -28.57 12.66
C MET A 244 41.84 -29.52 12.53
N ASN A 245 41.91 -30.54 13.41
CA ASN A 245 42.91 -31.56 13.25
C ASN A 245 42.57 -32.51 12.10
N GLN A 246 43.54 -33.23 11.58
CA GLN A 246 43.40 -34.05 10.41
C GLN A 246 42.26 -35.12 10.57
N ARG A 247 42.14 -35.73 11.72
CA ARG A 247 41.15 -36.80 11.99
C ARG A 247 39.72 -36.24 11.96
N ASP A 248 39.51 -35.09 12.57
CA ASP A 248 38.19 -34.43 12.60
C ASP A 248 37.80 -33.92 11.20
N PHE A 249 38.78 -33.46 10.40
CA PHE A 249 38.57 -33.08 9.02
C PHE A 249 38.17 -34.29 8.15
N GLU A 250 38.84 -35.45 8.32
CA GLU A 250 38.50 -36.71 7.62
C GLU A 250 37.04 -37.11 7.95
N PHE A 251 36.66 -37.06 9.22
CA PHE A 251 35.31 -37.36 9.67
C PHE A 251 34.26 -36.39 9.09
N LEU A 252 34.56 -35.10 9.07
CA LEU A 252 33.69 -34.08 8.46
C LEU A 252 33.48 -34.34 6.95
N VAL A 253 34.55 -34.72 6.25
CA VAL A 253 34.44 -35.01 4.79
C VAL A 253 33.59 -36.26 4.58
N GLN A 254 33.70 -37.28 5.43
CA GLN A 254 32.85 -38.48 5.37
C GLN A 254 31.38 -38.11 5.56
N GLU A 255 31.03 -37.40 6.62
CA GLU A 255 29.64 -36.97 6.88
C GLU A 255 29.08 -36.11 5.73
N LEU A 256 29.90 -35.23 5.18
CA LEU A 256 29.49 -34.40 4.03
C LEU A 256 29.16 -35.26 2.82
N LEU A 257 30.00 -36.23 2.48
CA LEU A 257 29.75 -37.15 1.34
C LEU A 257 28.52 -38.01 1.57
N GLU A 258 28.32 -38.55 2.79
CA GLU A 258 27.10 -39.27 3.15
C GLU A 258 25.85 -38.40 2.99
N SER A 259 25.91 -37.14 3.43
CA SER A 259 24.81 -36.19 3.28
C SER A 259 24.48 -35.84 1.82
N LEU A 260 25.45 -35.97 0.92
CA LEU A 260 25.30 -35.79 -0.53
C LEU A 260 24.83 -37.07 -1.26
N GLY A 261 24.60 -38.16 -0.53
CA GLY A 261 24.09 -39.43 -1.08
C GLY A 261 25.14 -40.38 -1.62
N TYR A 262 26.43 -40.19 -1.26
CA TYR A 262 27.46 -41.16 -1.59
C TYR A 262 27.43 -42.34 -0.60
N GLU A 263 27.65 -43.54 -1.13
CA GLU A 263 27.71 -44.77 -0.35
C GLU A 263 29.15 -45.35 -0.32
N ASP A 264 29.42 -46.29 0.59
CA ASP A 264 30.70 -47.01 0.70
C ASP A 264 31.95 -46.11 0.78
N ILE A 265 31.89 -45.06 1.58
CA ILE A 265 32.97 -44.06 1.72
C ILE A 265 34.16 -44.71 2.46
N LYS A 266 35.33 -44.78 1.83
CA LYS A 266 36.56 -45.30 2.41
C LYS A 266 37.63 -44.25 2.50
N ILE A 267 38.14 -44.04 3.69
CA ILE A 267 39.29 -43.17 3.95
C ILE A 267 40.54 -44.07 4.01
N THR A 268 41.38 -43.98 3.01
CA THR A 268 42.64 -44.75 2.94
C THR A 268 43.82 -43.88 3.32
N LYS A 269 44.62 -44.36 4.30
CA LYS A 269 45.91 -43.78 4.64
C LYS A 269 47.04 -44.60 3.98
N GLU A 270 47.76 -44.04 3.08
CA GLU A 270 49.06 -44.59 2.69
C GLU A 270 50.08 -44.35 3.81
N SER A 271 50.73 -45.42 4.22
CA SER A 271 51.77 -45.40 5.25
C SER A 271 52.96 -44.53 4.79
N GLY A 272 53.11 -43.35 5.41
CA GLY A 272 54.18 -42.42 5.12
C GLY A 272 53.80 -41.19 4.25
N SER A 273 52.58 -41.10 3.74
CA SER A 273 52.05 -39.94 3.01
C SER A 273 51.37 -38.96 3.90
N LYS A 274 51.57 -37.63 3.64
CA LYS A 274 50.79 -36.55 4.27
C LYS A 274 49.43 -36.35 3.56
N CYS A 275 49.12 -37.11 2.56
CA CYS A 275 47.86 -37.01 1.81
C CYS A 275 46.93 -38.13 2.25
N VAL A 276 45.65 -37.77 2.36
CA VAL A 276 44.53 -38.69 2.59
C VAL A 276 43.78 -38.83 1.28
N GLU A 277 43.48 -40.06 0.88
CA GLU A 277 42.69 -40.35 -0.28
C GLU A 277 41.29 -40.79 0.17
N VAL A 278 40.26 -40.11 -0.32
CA VAL A 278 38.86 -40.44 -0.02
C VAL A 278 38.22 -40.98 -1.28
N THR A 279 37.75 -42.22 -1.25
CA THR A 279 36.97 -42.84 -2.32
C THR A 279 35.54 -42.99 -1.88
N ALA A 280 34.58 -42.58 -2.74
CA ALA A 280 33.16 -42.75 -2.52
C ALA A 280 32.49 -43.22 -3.79
N PHE A 281 31.41 -43.97 -3.66
CA PHE A 281 30.61 -44.46 -4.78
C PHE A 281 29.21 -43.79 -4.74
N ILE A 282 28.62 -43.61 -5.90
CA ILE A 282 27.24 -43.08 -6.06
C ILE A 282 26.31 -44.26 -6.28
#